data_6e67b6680c60c2a7804268c50c0cc916
#
_entry.id   6e67b6680c60c2a7804268c50c0cc916
#
_cell.length_a   1.000
_cell.length_b   1.000
_cell.length_c   1.000
_cell.angle_alpha   90.00
_cell.angle_beta   90.00
_cell.angle_gamma   90.00
#
_symmetry.space_group_name_H-M   'P 1'
#
loop_
_entity.id
_entity.type
_entity.pdbx_description
1 polymer ?
#
loop_
_entity_poly.entity_id
_entity_poly.type
_entity_poly.pdbx_seq_one_letter_code
_entity_poly.pdbx_strand_id
1 'polypeptide(L)'
;MKITLNGTEYQLHFGVGFVRALDKIHSVDVGGIEYGTGVNMTYMKLQGSNPYILFQTLQAALIGEYDLTEEDFDKWVDSLESDKAYTSFFKELLTNLEKQRQTGTLISNYKKTLKDLEKQAESQVKTPTEQ
;
A
#
# COMPACT_ATOMS: atom_id res chain seq x y z
N MET A 1 -4.92 -4.43 13.34
CA MET A 1 -4.74 -5.59 12.44
C MET A 1 -3.53 -6.38 12.91
N LYS A 2 -3.64 -7.69 12.92
CA LYS A 2 -2.62 -8.59 13.44
C LYS A 2 -2.26 -9.66 12.43
N ILE A 3 -1.08 -10.25 12.58
CA ILE A 3 -0.61 -11.36 11.75
C ILE A 3 0.05 -12.40 12.66
N THR A 4 -0.15 -13.68 12.35
CA THR A 4 0.46 -14.78 13.09
C THR A 4 1.61 -15.36 12.28
N LEU A 5 2.81 -15.29 12.81
CA LEU A 5 4.04 -15.77 12.17
C LEU A 5 4.69 -16.79 13.09
N ASN A 6 4.90 -18.00 12.59
CA ASN A 6 5.53 -19.10 13.36
C ASN A 6 4.88 -19.30 14.74
N GLY A 7 3.54 -19.23 14.77
CA GLY A 7 2.75 -19.43 16.00
C GLY A 7 2.67 -18.24 16.94
N THR A 8 3.31 -17.12 16.63
CA THR A 8 3.27 -15.91 17.45
C THR A 8 2.50 -14.81 16.74
N GLU A 9 1.61 -14.14 17.47
CA GLU A 9 0.79 -13.04 16.95
C GLU A 9 1.51 -11.71 17.12
N TYR A 10 1.56 -10.93 16.02
CA TYR A 10 2.19 -9.61 16.01
C TYR A 10 1.18 -8.56 15.58
N GLN A 11 1.26 -7.38 16.19
CA GLN A 11 0.48 -6.21 15.81
C GLN A 11 1.14 -5.51 14.61
N LEU A 12 0.36 -5.21 13.59
CA LEU A 12 0.84 -4.39 12.47
C LEU A 12 0.67 -2.90 12.81
N HIS A 13 1.71 -2.12 12.53
CA HIS A 13 1.74 -0.69 12.83
C HIS A 13 1.81 0.14 11.55
N PHE A 14 0.91 1.11 11.42
CA PHE A 14 0.77 1.93 10.21
C PHE A 14 1.01 3.40 10.51
N GLY A 15 1.98 3.70 11.38
CA GLY A 15 2.33 5.07 11.77
C GLY A 15 3.43 5.66 10.88
N VAL A 16 4.09 6.70 11.39
CA VAL A 16 5.10 7.43 10.60
C VAL A 16 6.30 6.58 10.20
N GLY A 17 6.68 5.61 11.02
CA GLY A 17 7.76 4.67 10.66
C GLY A 17 7.42 3.80 9.46
N PHE A 18 6.17 3.36 9.39
CA PHE A 18 5.63 2.63 8.25
C PHE A 18 5.66 3.50 6.98
N VAL A 19 5.16 4.73 7.06
CA VAL A 19 5.16 5.67 5.93
C VAL A 19 6.58 5.92 5.44
N ARG A 20 7.51 6.19 6.36
CA ARG A 20 8.92 6.44 6.02
C ARG A 20 9.55 5.24 5.30
N ALA A 21 9.28 4.03 5.77
CA ALA A 21 9.82 2.82 5.17
C ALA A 21 9.32 2.63 3.73
N LEU A 22 8.03 2.87 3.49
CA LEU A 22 7.47 2.78 2.13
C LEU A 22 7.99 3.88 1.22
N ASP A 23 8.18 5.08 1.72
CA ASP A 23 8.73 6.20 0.95
C ASP A 23 10.16 5.93 0.50
N LYS A 24 10.93 5.18 1.27
CA LYS A 24 12.29 4.76 0.88
C LYS A 24 12.28 3.80 -0.31
N ILE A 25 11.23 3.00 -0.43
CA ILE A 25 11.07 2.04 -1.53
C ILE A 25 10.54 2.73 -2.78
N HIS A 26 9.60 3.66 -2.62
CA HIS A 26 8.92 4.36 -3.70
C HIS A 26 9.05 5.87 -3.52
N SER A 27 9.81 6.50 -4.39
CA SER A 27 9.95 7.95 -4.41
C SER A 27 10.06 8.46 -5.84
N VAL A 28 9.77 9.74 -6.04
CA VAL A 28 9.87 10.43 -7.33
C VAL A 28 10.76 11.63 -7.14
N ASP A 29 11.71 11.83 -8.05
CA ASP A 29 12.56 13.02 -8.06
C ASP A 29 11.99 14.01 -9.07
N VAL A 30 11.66 15.22 -8.60
CA VAL A 30 11.16 16.29 -9.45
C VAL A 30 12.01 17.53 -9.21
N GLY A 31 12.81 17.89 -10.21
CA GLY A 31 13.68 19.08 -10.14
C GLY A 31 14.71 19.02 -9.01
N GLY A 32 15.25 17.83 -8.70
CA GLY A 32 16.20 17.64 -7.64
C GLY A 32 15.60 17.45 -6.25
N ILE A 33 14.27 17.46 -6.15
CA ILE A 33 13.55 17.25 -4.89
C ILE A 33 12.91 15.86 -4.93
N GLU A 34 13.20 15.06 -3.90
CA GLU A 34 12.65 13.73 -3.75
C GLU A 34 11.33 13.77 -3.01
N TYR A 35 10.29 13.21 -3.61
CA TYR A 35 8.95 13.10 -3.01
C TYR A 35 8.64 11.64 -2.72
N GLY A 36 8.32 11.32 -1.47
CA GLY A 36 7.88 9.98 -1.10
C GLY A 36 6.49 9.69 -1.66
N THR A 37 6.36 8.55 -2.33
CA THR A 37 5.08 8.08 -2.90
C THR A 37 4.71 6.70 -2.39
N GLY A 38 5.33 6.27 -1.28
CA GLY A 38 5.26 4.90 -0.80
C GLY A 38 3.87 4.40 -0.49
N VAL A 39 3.10 5.16 0.29
CA VAL A 39 1.75 4.75 0.69
C VAL A 39 0.82 4.63 -0.52
N ASN A 40 0.84 5.61 -1.40
CA ASN A 40 -0.07 5.65 -2.56
C ASN A 40 0.28 4.57 -3.59
N MET A 41 1.56 4.36 -3.87
CA MET A 41 2.01 3.29 -4.76
C MET A 41 1.68 1.92 -4.19
N THR A 42 1.89 1.73 -2.89
CA THR A 42 1.57 0.50 -2.19
C THR A 42 0.06 0.23 -2.23
N TYR A 43 -0.75 1.22 -1.90
CA TYR A 43 -2.21 1.10 -1.94
C TYR A 43 -2.69 0.68 -3.33
N MET A 44 -2.20 1.34 -4.37
CA MET A 44 -2.58 1.01 -5.75
C MET A 44 -2.21 -0.42 -6.11
N LYS A 45 -0.99 -0.85 -5.81
CA LYS A 45 -0.50 -2.18 -6.16
C LYS A 45 -1.13 -3.30 -5.33
N LEU A 46 -1.50 -3.02 -4.08
CA LEU A 46 -2.21 -3.98 -3.24
C LEU A 46 -3.61 -4.31 -3.79
N GLN A 47 -4.23 -3.38 -4.52
CA GLN A 47 -5.53 -3.63 -5.15
C GLN A 47 -5.45 -4.74 -6.20
N GLY A 48 -4.28 -4.97 -6.79
CA GLY A 48 -4.03 -6.05 -7.73
C GLY A 48 -3.56 -7.34 -7.09
N SER A 49 -3.59 -7.45 -5.76
CA SER A 49 -3.15 -8.62 -5.00
C SER A 49 -1.71 -9.03 -5.30
N ASN A 50 -0.81 -8.05 -5.44
CA ASN A 50 0.60 -8.28 -5.72
C ASN A 50 1.31 -8.81 -4.46
N PRO A 51 1.86 -10.06 -4.50
CA PRO A 51 2.46 -10.66 -3.31
C PRO A 51 3.75 -9.99 -2.86
N TYR A 52 4.57 -9.49 -3.78
CA TYR A 52 5.81 -8.81 -3.40
C TYR A 52 5.52 -7.50 -2.67
N ILE A 53 4.51 -6.78 -3.12
CA ILE A 53 4.08 -5.54 -2.48
C ILE A 53 3.48 -5.86 -1.09
N LEU A 54 2.73 -6.96 -0.97
CA LEU A 54 2.24 -7.41 0.32
C LEU A 54 3.40 -7.69 1.27
N PHE A 55 4.41 -8.40 0.80
CA PHE A 55 5.61 -8.69 1.59
C PHE A 55 6.30 -7.41 2.08
N GLN A 56 6.55 -6.46 1.19
CA GLN A 56 7.18 -5.18 1.55
C GLN A 56 6.32 -4.38 2.55
N THR A 57 5.01 -4.40 2.36
CA THR A 57 4.07 -3.73 3.25
C THR A 57 4.11 -4.33 4.65
N LEU A 58 4.13 -5.64 4.75
CA LEU A 58 4.21 -6.34 6.03
C LEU A 58 5.57 -6.10 6.71
N GLN A 59 6.66 -6.08 5.96
CA GLN A 59 7.98 -5.73 6.52
C GLN A 59 7.94 -4.34 7.16
N ALA A 60 7.36 -3.36 6.45
CA ALA A 60 7.25 -1.99 6.94
C ALA A 60 6.36 -1.91 8.19
N ALA A 61 5.27 -2.66 8.21
CA ALA A 61 4.32 -2.66 9.34
C ALA A 61 4.85 -3.41 10.57
N LEU A 62 5.87 -4.24 10.41
CA LEU A 62 6.46 -5.04 11.48
C LEU A 62 7.80 -4.48 12.00
N ILE A 63 8.21 -3.30 11.56
CA ILE A 63 9.45 -2.67 12.02
C ILE A 63 9.43 -2.56 13.55
N GLY A 64 10.49 -3.07 14.18
CA GLY A 64 10.59 -3.08 15.63
C GLY A 64 9.91 -4.26 16.32
N GLU A 65 9.08 -5.03 15.61
CA GLU A 65 8.36 -6.18 16.15
C GLU A 65 8.94 -7.52 15.64
N TYR A 66 9.17 -7.60 14.35
CA TYR A 66 9.63 -8.83 13.72
C TYR A 66 10.33 -8.51 12.40
N ASP A 67 11.49 -9.13 12.18
CA ASP A 67 12.24 -8.95 10.93
C ASP A 67 11.79 -10.04 9.92
N LEU A 68 10.78 -9.69 9.14
CA LEU A 68 10.13 -10.62 8.22
C LEU A 68 11.04 -10.94 7.02
N THR A 69 11.36 -12.22 6.85
CA THR A 69 12.09 -12.72 5.69
C THR A 69 11.13 -13.22 4.61
N GLU A 70 11.62 -13.36 3.39
CA GLU A 70 10.83 -13.93 2.30
C GLU A 70 10.38 -15.36 2.63
N GLU A 71 11.25 -16.16 3.26
CA GLU A 71 10.92 -17.51 3.67
C GLU A 71 9.76 -17.54 4.66
N ASP A 72 9.80 -16.68 5.67
CA ASP A 72 8.72 -16.57 6.66
C ASP A 72 7.41 -16.12 6.01
N PHE A 73 7.50 -15.20 5.08
CA PHE A 73 6.33 -14.72 4.32
C PHE A 73 5.70 -15.86 3.52
N ASP A 74 6.50 -16.61 2.78
CA ASP A 74 6.02 -17.73 1.98
C ASP A 74 5.36 -18.80 2.85
N LYS A 75 5.96 -19.13 4.01
CA LYS A 75 5.36 -20.05 4.97
C LYS A 75 4.03 -19.56 5.50
N TRP A 76 3.93 -18.25 5.78
CA TRP A 76 2.69 -17.65 6.23
C TRP A 76 1.60 -17.76 5.16
N VAL A 77 1.92 -17.45 3.91
CA VAL A 77 0.98 -17.56 2.77
C VAL A 77 0.47 -19.00 2.66
N ASP A 78 1.38 -19.98 2.73
CA ASP A 78 1.03 -21.39 2.62
C ASP A 78 0.21 -21.90 3.80
N SER A 79 0.30 -21.24 4.95
CA SER A 79 -0.45 -21.60 6.16
C SER A 79 -1.91 -21.14 6.13
N LEU A 80 -2.28 -20.26 5.21
CA LEU A 80 -3.65 -19.74 5.12
C LEU A 80 -4.60 -20.84 4.66
N GLU A 81 -5.83 -20.83 5.21
CA GLU A 81 -6.80 -21.90 4.99
C GLU A 81 -7.26 -22.05 3.54
N SER A 82 -7.26 -20.96 2.78
CA SER A 82 -7.83 -20.94 1.44
C SER A 82 -7.33 -19.73 0.66
N ASP A 83 -7.55 -19.75 -0.65
CA ASP A 83 -7.30 -18.60 -1.51
C ASP A 83 -8.17 -17.40 -1.10
N LYS A 84 -9.38 -17.68 -0.62
CA LYS A 84 -10.28 -16.63 -0.12
C LYS A 84 -9.70 -15.96 1.11
N ALA A 85 -9.09 -16.69 2.03
CA ALA A 85 -8.42 -16.13 3.19
C ALA A 85 -7.26 -15.21 2.78
N TYR A 86 -6.52 -15.62 1.77
CA TYR A 86 -5.42 -14.84 1.22
C TYR A 86 -5.92 -13.52 0.59
N THR A 87 -6.90 -13.58 -0.29
CA THR A 87 -7.45 -12.37 -0.93
C THR A 87 -8.17 -11.46 0.07
N SER A 88 -8.81 -12.04 1.08
CA SER A 88 -9.46 -11.28 2.16
C SER A 88 -8.45 -10.50 2.98
N PHE A 89 -7.24 -11.03 3.15
CA PHE A 89 -6.17 -10.34 3.87
C PHE A 89 -5.78 -9.04 3.15
N PHE A 90 -5.66 -9.07 1.82
CA PHE A 90 -5.41 -7.85 1.04
C PHE A 90 -6.51 -6.80 1.27
N LYS A 91 -7.77 -7.22 1.24
CA LYS A 91 -8.92 -6.31 1.44
C LYS A 91 -8.91 -5.70 2.83
N GLU A 92 -8.62 -6.51 3.84
CA GLU A 92 -8.54 -6.03 5.22
C GLU A 92 -7.40 -5.03 5.40
N LEU A 93 -6.25 -5.30 4.79
CA LEU A 93 -5.10 -4.40 4.83
C LEU A 93 -5.43 -3.06 4.15
N LEU A 94 -6.03 -3.09 2.97
CA LEU A 94 -6.47 -1.87 2.27
C LEU A 94 -7.43 -1.05 3.14
N THR A 95 -8.40 -1.71 3.76
CA THR A 95 -9.36 -1.04 4.66
C THR A 95 -8.65 -0.41 5.86
N ASN A 96 -7.67 -1.10 6.44
CA ASN A 96 -6.90 -0.56 7.56
C ASN A 96 -6.10 0.67 7.13
N LEU A 97 -5.46 0.64 5.97
CA LEU A 97 -4.72 1.79 5.45
C LEU A 97 -5.63 3.00 5.24
N GLU A 98 -6.85 2.79 4.75
CA GLU A 98 -7.83 3.87 4.55
C GLU A 98 -8.32 4.46 5.87
N LYS A 99 -8.43 3.66 6.92
CA LYS A 99 -8.96 4.09 8.22
C LYS A 99 -7.93 4.79 9.09
N GLN A 100 -6.64 4.50 8.92
CA GLN A 100 -5.59 5.14 9.72
C GLN A 100 -5.44 6.60 9.32
N ARG A 101 -5.27 7.48 10.32
CA ARG A 101 -5.20 8.91 10.05
C ARG A 101 -4.07 9.29 9.10
N GLN A 102 -2.86 8.77 9.35
CA GLN A 102 -1.68 9.15 8.58
C GLN A 102 -1.68 8.59 7.16
N THR A 103 -2.06 7.33 6.98
CA THR A 103 -2.12 6.71 5.65
C THR A 103 -3.41 7.07 4.92
N GLY A 104 -4.53 7.13 5.63
CA GLY A 104 -5.84 7.43 5.05
C GLY A 104 -5.93 8.81 4.43
N THR A 105 -5.31 9.80 5.05
CA THR A 105 -5.27 11.17 4.51
C THR A 105 -4.49 11.21 3.20
N LEU A 106 -3.35 10.51 3.12
CA LEU A 106 -2.56 10.42 1.90
C LEU A 106 -3.34 9.75 0.77
N ILE A 107 -4.02 8.66 1.08
CA ILE A 107 -4.83 7.90 0.12
C ILE A 107 -6.00 8.74 -0.39
N SER A 108 -6.70 9.40 0.52
CA SER A 108 -7.83 10.27 0.18
C SER A 108 -7.41 11.41 -0.76
N ASN A 109 -6.31 12.07 -0.46
CA ASN A 109 -5.77 13.15 -1.30
C ASN A 109 -5.35 12.64 -2.68
N TYR A 110 -4.76 11.45 -2.73
CA TYR A 110 -4.35 10.82 -3.98
C TYR A 110 -5.56 10.50 -4.86
N LYS A 111 -6.63 9.93 -4.28
CA LYS A 111 -7.87 9.64 -5.02
C LYS A 111 -8.49 10.92 -5.59
N LYS A 112 -8.46 12.00 -4.82
CA LYS A 112 -8.95 13.29 -5.28
C LYS A 112 -8.14 13.82 -6.46
N THR A 113 -6.82 13.73 -6.38
CA THR A 113 -5.92 14.15 -7.46
C THR A 113 -6.19 13.36 -8.74
N LEU A 114 -6.40 12.03 -8.63
CA LEU A 114 -6.73 11.20 -9.79
C LEU A 114 -8.04 11.63 -10.45
N LYS A 115 -9.07 11.93 -9.67
CA LYS A 115 -10.34 12.43 -10.19
C LYS A 115 -10.18 13.75 -10.93
N ASP A 116 -9.39 14.67 -10.39
CA ASP A 116 -9.13 15.94 -11.03
C ASP A 116 -8.39 15.78 -12.36
N LEU A 117 -7.42 14.86 -12.41
CA LEU A 117 -6.71 14.54 -13.65
C LEU A 117 -7.62 13.93 -14.70
N GLU A 118 -8.53 13.05 -14.29
CA GLU A 118 -9.53 12.45 -15.18
C GLU A 118 -10.44 13.51 -15.79
N LYS A 119 -10.89 14.46 -14.99
CA LYS A 119 -11.71 15.58 -15.47
C LYS A 119 -10.98 16.45 -16.47
N GLN A 120 -9.69 16.72 -16.23
CA GLN A 120 -8.86 17.50 -17.17
C GLN A 120 -8.69 16.74 -18.48
N ALA A 121 -8.46 15.43 -18.43
CA ALA A 121 -8.32 14.60 -19.61
C ALA A 121 -9.61 14.58 -20.44
N GLU A 122 -10.77 14.48 -19.80
CA GLU A 122 -12.06 14.53 -20.47
C GLU A 122 -12.28 15.88 -21.16
N SER A 123 -11.94 16.98 -20.50
CA SER A 123 -12.05 18.32 -21.08
C SER A 123 -11.17 18.47 -22.31
N GLN A 124 -9.93 17.95 -22.26
CA GLN A 124 -9.01 18.01 -23.39
C GLN A 124 -9.49 17.17 -24.58
N VAL A 125 -10.08 16.01 -24.32
CA VAL A 125 -10.62 15.14 -25.37
C VAL A 125 -11.79 15.82 -26.08
N LYS A 126 -12.60 16.59 -25.38
CA LYS A 126 -13.75 17.29 -25.98
C LYS A 126 -13.36 18.54 -26.78
N THR A 127 -12.23 19.15 -26.48
CA THR A 127 -11.80 20.41 -27.08
C THR A 127 -11.31 20.31 -28.53
N PRO A 128 -10.50 19.30 -28.90
CA PRO A 128 -9.88 19.31 -30.23
C PRO A 128 -10.77 18.96 -31.38
N THR A 129 -12.01 18.64 -31.16
CA THR A 129 -12.95 18.25 -32.23
C THR A 129 -13.51 19.42 -33.00
N GLU A 130 -13.12 20.61 -32.69
CA GLU A 130 -13.64 21.86 -33.25
C GLU A 130 -13.03 22.23 -34.59
N GLN A 131 -12.08 21.50 -35.07
CA GLN A 131 -11.30 21.84 -36.26
C GLN A 131 -12.13 21.83 -37.55
#